data_8c05ab10318a0060204a0e8bfcd51ed3
#
_entry.id   8c05ab10318a0060204a0e8bfcd51ed3
#
_cell.length_a   1.000
_cell.length_b   1.000
_cell.length_c   1.000
_cell.angle_alpha   90.00
_cell.angle_beta   90.00
_cell.angle_gamma   90.00
#
_symmetry.space_group_name_H-M   'P 1'
#
loop_
_entity.id
_entity.type
_entity.pdbx_description
1 polymer ?
#
loop_
_entity_poly.entity_id
_entity_poly.type
_entity_poly.pdbx_seq_one_letter_code
_entity_poly.pdbx_strand_id
1 'polypeptide(L)'
;AAGTGNYTGTVTKPFTVDQTPIDGLEVKGVSSTYTYTGKAITPEPEVWADGVQLEKDKDYTVSYEDNINAGVAKLVITASGTHYAGTKELSFQILRKSIHLCDIGSIQTQVYTGSDIKPTVTVEDDGKALELLSDYTLMYSNNRKAGTGVAAVAGKGNYTATKNLTFDIRPCDAGAAVVTGTSADSLSISWTGDGAVTGYEVYRAGADGKWQQVTRTRDAFYTDKKLAAETTYSYKVRSYLVADGETYYGEFTAAVTGTTTK
;
A
#
# COMPACT_ATOMS: atom_id res chain seq x y z
N ALA A 1 -42.56 -50.93 -36.46
CA ALA A 1 -42.88 -52.34 -36.37
C ALA A 1 -42.82 -52.98 -37.77
N ALA A 2 -42.24 -54.13 -37.91
CA ALA A 2 -42.19 -54.91 -39.13
C ALA A 2 -43.24 -56.01 -39.05
N GLY A 3 -43.96 -56.25 -40.16
CA GLY A 3 -44.93 -57.32 -40.25
C GLY A 3 -44.25 -58.70 -40.25
N THR A 4 -44.86 -59.67 -39.53
CA THR A 4 -44.41 -61.05 -39.52
C THR A 4 -45.55 -62.04 -39.84
N GLY A 5 -45.27 -63.22 -40.30
CA GLY A 5 -46.27 -64.17 -40.74
C GLY A 5 -47.00 -63.77 -42.04
N ASN A 6 -48.32 -63.68 -42.03
CA ASN A 6 -49.14 -63.32 -43.20
C ASN A 6 -49.21 -61.80 -43.45
N TYR A 7 -48.43 -61.01 -42.68
CA TYR A 7 -48.35 -59.52 -42.85
C TYR A 7 -47.00 -59.14 -43.40
N THR A 8 -47.02 -58.26 -44.40
CA THR A 8 -45.81 -57.67 -45.00
C THR A 8 -45.78 -56.20 -44.87
N GLY A 9 -44.59 -55.59 -44.83
CA GLY A 9 -44.35 -54.19 -44.75
C GLY A 9 -43.87 -53.69 -43.37
N THR A 10 -43.38 -52.48 -43.36
CA THR A 10 -42.90 -51.80 -42.17
C THR A 10 -43.70 -50.52 -41.96
N VAL A 11 -44.23 -50.31 -40.74
CA VAL A 11 -44.86 -49.07 -40.36
C VAL A 11 -43.89 -48.29 -39.45
N THR A 12 -43.48 -47.10 -39.87
CA THR A 12 -42.70 -46.22 -39.09
C THR A 12 -43.60 -45.10 -38.57
N LYS A 13 -43.68 -44.93 -37.26
CA LYS A 13 -44.36 -43.80 -36.62
C LYS A 13 -43.30 -42.94 -35.97
N PRO A 14 -43.12 -41.67 -36.42
CA PRO A 14 -42.23 -40.75 -35.77
C PRO A 14 -42.77 -40.43 -34.35
N PHE A 15 -41.85 -40.24 -33.42
CA PHE A 15 -42.13 -39.71 -32.09
C PHE A 15 -41.10 -38.65 -31.79
N THR A 16 -41.48 -37.61 -31.06
CA THR A 16 -40.59 -36.59 -30.52
C THR A 16 -40.23 -36.96 -29.08
N VAL A 17 -39.01 -36.79 -28.75
CA VAL A 17 -38.55 -36.83 -27.33
C VAL A 17 -38.43 -35.40 -26.89
N ASP A 18 -39.29 -34.99 -25.94
CA ASP A 18 -39.20 -33.68 -25.36
C ASP A 18 -37.96 -33.57 -24.46
N GLN A 19 -37.17 -32.53 -24.65
CA GLN A 19 -36.00 -32.25 -23.81
C GLN A 19 -36.45 -31.62 -22.49
N THR A 20 -35.79 -31.96 -21.38
CA THR A 20 -36.03 -31.33 -20.08
C THR A 20 -35.35 -29.95 -20.04
N PRO A 21 -36.06 -28.86 -19.72
CA PRO A 21 -35.46 -27.54 -19.59
C PRO A 21 -34.46 -27.52 -18.43
N ILE A 22 -33.23 -27.04 -18.70
CA ILE A 22 -32.14 -26.99 -17.70
C ILE A 22 -32.36 -25.89 -16.66
N ASP A 23 -33.14 -24.87 -16.92
CA ASP A 23 -33.40 -23.73 -16.04
C ASP A 23 -34.16 -24.14 -14.76
N GLY A 24 -34.98 -25.21 -14.82
CA GLY A 24 -35.70 -25.78 -13.68
C GLY A 24 -34.85 -26.68 -12.77
N LEU A 25 -33.64 -27.08 -13.18
CA LEU A 25 -32.83 -28.04 -12.44
C LEU A 25 -32.15 -27.41 -11.20
N GLU A 26 -31.85 -28.26 -10.20
CA GLU A 26 -31.11 -27.85 -8.99
C GLU A 26 -29.64 -27.59 -9.34
N VAL A 27 -29.05 -26.50 -8.81
CA VAL A 27 -27.63 -26.18 -8.96
C VAL A 27 -27.02 -25.98 -7.59
N LYS A 28 -25.93 -26.65 -7.31
CA LYS A 28 -25.09 -26.57 -6.10
C LYS A 28 -23.68 -26.10 -6.44
N GLY A 29 -22.84 -25.86 -5.41
CA GLY A 29 -21.43 -25.54 -5.57
C GLY A 29 -21.13 -24.07 -5.97
N VAL A 30 -22.15 -23.22 -6.13
CA VAL A 30 -21.99 -21.80 -6.45
C VAL A 30 -22.33 -20.95 -5.24
N SER A 31 -21.34 -20.20 -4.72
CA SER A 31 -21.58 -19.23 -3.65
C SER A 31 -22.21 -17.95 -4.22
N SER A 32 -23.04 -17.29 -3.42
CA SER A 32 -23.59 -15.98 -3.79
C SER A 32 -22.56 -14.84 -3.80
N THR A 33 -21.40 -15.04 -3.14
CA THR A 33 -20.34 -14.02 -3.00
C THR A 33 -18.95 -14.64 -3.11
N TYR A 34 -18.05 -13.89 -3.74
CA TYR A 34 -16.61 -14.15 -3.82
C TYR A 34 -15.86 -12.84 -3.59
N THR A 35 -14.58 -12.87 -3.22
CA THR A 35 -13.76 -11.67 -3.10
C THR A 35 -12.88 -11.54 -4.34
N TYR A 36 -12.67 -10.31 -4.80
CA TYR A 36 -11.76 -9.98 -5.89
C TYR A 36 -10.36 -10.54 -5.65
N THR A 37 -9.80 -11.18 -6.68
CA THR A 37 -8.49 -11.85 -6.64
C THR A 37 -7.53 -11.36 -7.73
N GLY A 38 -7.98 -10.45 -8.61
CA GLY A 38 -7.24 -10.07 -9.80
C GLY A 38 -7.31 -11.09 -10.95
N LYS A 39 -7.97 -12.22 -10.74
CA LYS A 39 -8.14 -13.32 -11.72
C LYS A 39 -9.61 -13.59 -11.94
N ALA A 40 -9.94 -14.27 -13.03
CA ALA A 40 -11.29 -14.74 -13.29
C ALA A 40 -11.77 -15.67 -12.17
N ILE A 41 -12.97 -15.43 -11.66
CA ILE A 41 -13.65 -16.26 -10.66
C ILE A 41 -14.57 -17.20 -11.43
N THR A 42 -14.29 -18.49 -11.37
CA THR A 42 -14.95 -19.55 -12.14
C THR A 42 -15.46 -20.64 -11.21
N PRO A 43 -16.52 -20.39 -10.42
CA PRO A 43 -17.10 -21.42 -9.57
C PRO A 43 -17.62 -22.59 -10.43
N GLU A 44 -17.39 -23.82 -9.97
CA GLU A 44 -17.81 -25.02 -10.67
C GLU A 44 -19.21 -25.43 -10.18
N PRO A 45 -20.27 -25.25 -11.00
CA PRO A 45 -21.62 -25.65 -10.62
C PRO A 45 -21.80 -27.17 -10.72
N GLU A 46 -22.50 -27.73 -9.77
CA GLU A 46 -23.05 -29.09 -9.83
C GLU A 46 -24.52 -29.02 -10.21
N VAL A 47 -24.92 -29.58 -11.36
CA VAL A 47 -26.30 -29.62 -11.86
C VAL A 47 -26.93 -30.96 -11.55
N TRP A 48 -28.12 -30.96 -10.98
CA TRP A 48 -28.79 -32.18 -10.54
C TRP A 48 -30.20 -32.29 -11.17
N ALA A 49 -30.51 -33.45 -11.73
CA ALA A 49 -31.83 -33.82 -12.26
C ALA A 49 -32.32 -35.09 -11.55
N ASP A 50 -33.47 -35.02 -10.89
CA ASP A 50 -34.13 -36.16 -10.18
C ASP A 50 -33.16 -36.91 -9.24
N GLY A 51 -32.28 -36.19 -8.55
CA GLY A 51 -31.29 -36.78 -7.63
C GLY A 51 -30.05 -37.37 -8.30
N VAL A 52 -29.89 -37.22 -9.59
CA VAL A 52 -28.71 -37.64 -10.37
C VAL A 52 -27.92 -36.41 -10.78
N GLN A 53 -26.61 -36.41 -10.51
CA GLN A 53 -25.71 -35.34 -10.95
C GLN A 53 -25.41 -35.49 -12.44
N LEU A 54 -25.54 -34.36 -13.18
CA LEU A 54 -25.24 -34.28 -14.60
C LEU A 54 -23.72 -34.16 -14.82
N GLU A 55 -23.22 -34.62 -15.94
CA GLU A 55 -21.81 -34.58 -16.33
C GLU A 55 -21.52 -33.25 -17.10
N LYS A 56 -20.62 -32.42 -16.57
CA LYS A 56 -20.10 -31.25 -17.28
C LYS A 56 -19.42 -31.70 -18.60
N ASP A 57 -19.52 -30.85 -19.63
CA ASP A 57 -19.01 -31.05 -20.98
C ASP A 57 -19.67 -32.20 -21.77
N LYS A 58 -20.63 -32.90 -21.16
CA LYS A 58 -21.47 -33.91 -21.79
C LYS A 58 -22.93 -33.47 -21.79
N ASP A 59 -23.50 -33.22 -20.62
CA ASP A 59 -24.90 -32.88 -20.44
C ASP A 59 -25.10 -31.36 -20.39
N TYR A 60 -24.08 -30.58 -20.00
CA TYR A 60 -24.06 -29.13 -19.99
C TYR A 60 -22.66 -28.57 -20.11
N THR A 61 -22.59 -27.30 -20.54
CA THR A 61 -21.37 -26.44 -20.53
C THR A 61 -21.57 -25.24 -19.63
N VAL A 62 -20.44 -24.61 -19.22
CA VAL A 62 -20.46 -23.42 -18.34
C VAL A 62 -19.67 -22.30 -18.99
N SER A 63 -20.23 -21.11 -18.95
CA SER A 63 -19.55 -19.88 -19.33
C SER A 63 -19.77 -18.79 -18.28
N TYR A 64 -18.95 -17.73 -18.31
CA TYR A 64 -18.98 -16.66 -17.33
C TYR A 64 -18.93 -15.30 -18.02
N GLU A 65 -19.61 -14.33 -17.41
CA GLU A 65 -19.59 -12.94 -17.82
C GLU A 65 -19.24 -12.04 -16.60
N ASP A 66 -18.47 -11.00 -16.82
CA ASP A 66 -18.08 -10.00 -15.80
C ASP A 66 -17.42 -10.59 -14.54
N ASN A 67 -16.79 -11.75 -14.66
CA ASN A 67 -16.31 -12.56 -13.55
C ASN A 67 -14.88 -12.22 -13.06
N ILE A 68 -14.32 -11.06 -13.43
CA ILE A 68 -12.97 -10.63 -13.01
C ILE A 68 -13.06 -9.49 -12.00
N ASN A 69 -13.78 -8.43 -12.31
CA ASN A 69 -13.83 -7.22 -11.50
C ASN A 69 -14.91 -7.26 -10.41
N ALA A 70 -14.73 -6.47 -9.36
CA ALA A 70 -15.74 -6.30 -8.32
C ALA A 70 -17.05 -5.79 -8.92
N GLY A 71 -18.13 -6.47 -8.63
CA GLY A 71 -19.46 -6.22 -9.23
C GLY A 71 -20.29 -7.47 -9.26
N VAL A 72 -21.37 -7.43 -10.04
CA VAL A 72 -22.21 -8.61 -10.30
C VAL A 72 -21.65 -9.36 -11.48
N ALA A 73 -21.33 -10.62 -11.29
CA ALA A 73 -20.93 -11.56 -12.34
C ALA A 73 -22.04 -12.54 -12.65
N LYS A 74 -21.99 -13.13 -13.83
CA LYS A 74 -22.90 -14.19 -14.25
C LYS A 74 -22.16 -15.49 -14.53
N LEU A 75 -22.83 -16.57 -14.22
CA LEU A 75 -22.53 -17.93 -14.63
C LEU A 75 -23.69 -18.42 -15.48
N VAL A 76 -23.39 -18.87 -16.70
CA VAL A 76 -24.38 -19.38 -17.64
C VAL A 76 -24.14 -20.87 -17.84
N ILE A 77 -25.13 -21.68 -17.49
CA ILE A 77 -25.17 -23.11 -17.73
C ILE A 77 -25.98 -23.34 -19.00
N THR A 78 -25.39 -23.96 -20.01
CA THR A 78 -26.05 -24.25 -21.28
C THR A 78 -26.17 -25.76 -21.44
N ALA A 79 -27.37 -26.23 -21.67
CA ALA A 79 -27.62 -27.68 -21.93
C ALA A 79 -26.86 -28.15 -23.17
N SER A 80 -26.37 -29.38 -23.10
CA SER A 80 -25.70 -30.10 -24.18
C SER A 80 -26.38 -31.45 -24.41
N GLY A 81 -26.15 -32.02 -25.60
CA GLY A 81 -26.71 -33.34 -25.93
C GLY A 81 -28.20 -33.32 -26.29
N THR A 82 -28.89 -34.45 -26.08
CA THR A 82 -30.27 -34.66 -26.57
C THR A 82 -31.33 -34.76 -25.47
N HIS A 83 -30.92 -34.76 -24.18
CA HIS A 83 -31.82 -34.93 -23.04
C HIS A 83 -32.31 -33.64 -22.41
N TYR A 84 -31.46 -32.61 -22.47
CA TYR A 84 -31.70 -31.31 -21.85
C TYR A 84 -31.68 -30.20 -22.88
N ALA A 85 -32.36 -29.09 -22.60
CA ALA A 85 -32.41 -27.92 -23.49
C ALA A 85 -32.38 -26.58 -22.71
N GLY A 86 -31.98 -25.53 -23.40
CA GLY A 86 -32.00 -24.17 -22.88
C GLY A 86 -30.77 -23.78 -22.06
N THR A 87 -30.90 -22.69 -21.31
CA THR A 87 -29.84 -22.12 -20.49
C THR A 87 -30.39 -21.78 -19.11
N LYS A 88 -29.50 -21.81 -18.10
CA LYS A 88 -29.78 -21.30 -16.76
C LYS A 88 -28.73 -20.28 -16.38
N GLU A 89 -29.15 -19.08 -16.01
CA GLU A 89 -28.28 -18.02 -15.53
C GLU A 89 -28.28 -17.95 -13.99
N LEU A 90 -27.13 -17.86 -13.40
CA LEU A 90 -26.91 -17.58 -11.98
C LEU A 90 -26.05 -16.34 -11.84
N SER A 91 -26.40 -15.46 -10.90
CA SER A 91 -25.58 -14.27 -10.59
C SER A 91 -24.86 -14.49 -9.28
N PHE A 92 -23.63 -14.00 -9.17
CA PHE A 92 -22.88 -13.93 -7.94
C PHE A 92 -22.19 -12.57 -7.81
N GLN A 93 -21.96 -12.16 -6.56
CA GLN A 93 -21.31 -10.87 -6.28
C GLN A 93 -19.80 -11.07 -6.09
N ILE A 94 -18.98 -10.30 -6.81
CA ILE A 94 -17.56 -10.16 -6.54
C ILE A 94 -17.38 -8.94 -5.64
N LEU A 95 -17.00 -9.19 -4.38
CA LEU A 95 -16.75 -8.15 -3.38
C LEU A 95 -15.39 -7.52 -3.61
N ARG A 96 -15.28 -6.22 -3.32
CA ARG A 96 -14.00 -5.51 -3.34
C ARG A 96 -13.03 -6.09 -2.31
N LYS A 97 -11.77 -6.23 -2.69
CA LYS A 97 -10.69 -6.63 -1.78
C LYS A 97 -10.33 -5.48 -0.84
N SER A 98 -10.18 -5.75 0.45
CA SER A 98 -9.73 -4.73 1.39
C SER A 98 -8.27 -4.34 1.13
N ILE A 99 -7.97 -3.01 1.07
CA ILE A 99 -6.61 -2.49 0.91
C ILE A 99 -5.68 -2.91 2.07
N HIS A 100 -6.25 -3.30 3.23
CA HIS A 100 -5.48 -3.82 4.36
C HIS A 100 -4.81 -5.17 4.08
N LEU A 101 -5.27 -5.90 3.05
CA LEU A 101 -4.71 -7.19 2.62
C LEU A 101 -3.61 -7.02 1.55
N CYS A 102 -3.32 -5.79 1.16
CA CYS A 102 -2.26 -5.44 0.23
C CYS A 102 -0.97 -5.07 0.97
N ASP A 103 0.15 -5.25 0.31
CA ASP A 103 1.45 -4.81 0.80
C ASP A 103 1.59 -3.31 0.54
N ILE A 104 1.74 -2.55 1.62
CA ILE A 104 1.85 -1.09 1.55
C ILE A 104 3.20 -0.69 2.14
N GLY A 105 4.02 -0.05 1.31
CA GLY A 105 5.35 0.41 1.68
C GLY A 105 5.31 1.44 2.83
N SER A 106 6.30 1.39 3.70
CA SER A 106 6.49 2.39 4.75
C SER A 106 6.98 3.72 4.17
N ILE A 107 6.61 4.81 4.83
CA ILE A 107 7.09 6.14 4.47
C ILE A 107 8.29 6.48 5.35
N GLN A 108 9.40 6.85 4.72
CA GLN A 108 10.59 7.32 5.43
C GLN A 108 10.36 8.70 6.05
N THR A 109 11.16 9.04 7.06
CA THR A 109 11.19 10.38 7.65
C THR A 109 11.41 11.44 6.58
N GLN A 110 10.61 12.49 6.62
CA GLN A 110 10.65 13.60 5.68
C GLN A 110 11.29 14.82 6.31
N VAL A 111 11.82 15.71 5.47
CA VAL A 111 12.40 16.98 5.91
C VAL A 111 11.38 18.08 5.75
N TYR A 112 11.23 18.93 6.78
CA TYR A 112 10.38 20.11 6.75
C TYR A 112 10.83 21.09 5.68
N THR A 113 9.90 21.51 4.82
CA THR A 113 10.16 22.44 3.71
C THR A 113 9.35 23.75 3.81
N GLY A 114 8.48 23.89 4.82
CA GLY A 114 7.50 24.97 4.90
C GLY A 114 6.30 24.80 3.97
N SER A 115 6.28 23.77 3.15
CA SER A 115 5.20 23.44 2.20
C SER A 115 4.59 22.07 2.50
N ASP A 116 3.51 21.72 1.79
CA ASP A 116 2.90 20.40 1.92
C ASP A 116 3.86 19.30 1.46
N ILE A 117 4.06 18.31 2.31
CA ILE A 117 4.93 17.16 2.08
C ILE A 117 4.03 15.97 1.70
N LYS A 118 4.21 15.44 0.50
CA LYS A 118 3.41 14.37 -0.11
C LYS A 118 4.30 13.22 -0.58
N PRO A 119 4.82 12.42 0.34
CA PRO A 119 5.70 11.30 -0.02
C PRO A 119 4.95 10.26 -0.86
N THR A 120 5.65 9.63 -1.78
CA THR A 120 5.10 8.49 -2.55
C THR A 120 4.86 7.31 -1.64
N VAL A 121 3.76 6.59 -1.91
CA VAL A 121 3.42 5.32 -1.25
C VAL A 121 3.24 4.27 -2.33
N THR A 122 3.95 3.16 -2.21
CA THR A 122 3.77 1.98 -3.07
C THR A 122 2.74 1.05 -2.44
N VAL A 123 1.86 0.52 -3.28
CA VAL A 123 0.86 -0.46 -2.89
C VAL A 123 0.92 -1.62 -3.86
N GLU A 124 1.01 -2.84 -3.37
CA GLU A 124 1.09 -4.06 -4.18
C GLU A 124 0.05 -5.08 -3.71
N ASP A 125 -0.52 -5.81 -4.65
CA ASP A 125 -1.41 -6.93 -4.40
C ASP A 125 -0.84 -8.19 -5.06
N ASP A 126 -0.47 -9.18 -4.23
CA ASP A 126 0.20 -10.42 -4.66
C ASP A 126 1.41 -10.16 -5.58
N GLY A 127 2.24 -9.13 -5.26
CA GLY A 127 3.42 -8.73 -6.03
C GLY A 127 3.13 -7.92 -7.30
N LYS A 128 1.86 -7.57 -7.54
CA LYS A 128 1.47 -6.66 -8.62
C LYS A 128 1.29 -5.25 -8.07
N ALA A 129 2.02 -4.29 -8.62
CA ALA A 129 1.86 -2.87 -8.26
C ALA A 129 0.45 -2.37 -8.64
N LEU A 130 -0.19 -1.68 -7.71
CA LEU A 130 -1.48 -1.03 -7.90
C LEU A 130 -1.29 0.40 -8.42
N GLU A 131 -2.24 0.88 -9.21
CA GLU A 131 -2.19 2.18 -9.84
C GLU A 131 -2.92 3.25 -9.01
N LEU A 132 -2.19 4.34 -8.70
CA LEU A 132 -2.76 5.53 -8.07
C LEU A 132 -3.87 6.12 -8.94
N LEU A 133 -4.98 6.51 -8.32
CA LEU A 133 -6.21 7.03 -8.93
C LEU A 133 -7.09 5.99 -9.62
N SER A 134 -6.58 4.81 -9.97
CA SER A 134 -7.33 3.68 -10.49
C SER A 134 -7.73 2.71 -9.37
N ASP A 135 -6.74 2.17 -8.68
CA ASP A 135 -6.91 1.14 -7.66
C ASP A 135 -6.94 1.70 -6.23
N TYR A 136 -6.32 2.85 -6.01
CA TYR A 136 -6.34 3.55 -4.73
C TYR A 136 -6.17 5.07 -4.91
N THR A 137 -6.46 5.81 -3.83
CA THR A 137 -6.19 7.24 -3.73
C THR A 137 -5.34 7.54 -2.50
N LEU A 138 -4.59 8.65 -2.53
CA LEU A 138 -3.80 9.16 -1.41
C LEU A 138 -4.37 10.50 -0.94
N MET A 139 -4.56 10.62 0.35
CA MET A 139 -4.88 11.88 1.02
C MET A 139 -3.89 12.12 2.14
N TYR A 140 -3.45 13.36 2.31
CA TYR A 140 -2.46 13.73 3.32
C TYR A 140 -3.08 14.69 4.33
N SER A 141 -2.68 14.54 5.59
CA SER A 141 -3.01 15.46 6.67
C SER A 141 -1.83 15.63 7.63
N ASN A 142 -1.79 16.73 8.35
CA ASN A 142 -0.68 17.11 9.24
C ASN A 142 0.70 17.09 8.54
N ASN A 143 0.72 17.31 7.23
CA ASN A 143 1.87 17.09 6.36
C ASN A 143 2.61 18.38 5.98
N ARG A 144 2.38 19.48 6.72
CA ARG A 144 2.97 20.78 6.43
C ARG A 144 3.88 21.32 7.55
N LYS A 145 3.76 20.78 8.76
CA LYS A 145 4.54 21.19 9.94
C LYS A 145 5.45 20.04 10.36
N ALA A 146 6.51 20.36 11.12
CA ALA A 146 7.29 19.35 11.82
C ALA A 146 6.38 18.57 12.79
N GLY A 147 6.64 17.29 12.94
CA GLY A 147 5.84 16.35 13.72
C GLY A 147 5.43 15.13 12.92
N THR A 148 4.28 14.54 13.24
CA THR A 148 3.79 13.33 12.56
C THR A 148 2.76 13.67 11.49
N GLY A 149 3.11 13.45 10.24
CA GLY A 149 2.21 13.49 9.09
C GLY A 149 1.45 12.17 8.91
N VAL A 150 0.33 12.24 8.19
CA VAL A 150 -0.50 11.06 7.88
C VAL A 150 -0.74 11.01 6.38
N ALA A 151 -0.57 9.82 5.80
CA ALA A 151 -1.00 9.47 4.45
C ALA A 151 -2.10 8.41 4.54
N ALA A 152 -3.31 8.75 4.11
CA ALA A 152 -4.44 7.84 4.04
C ALA A 152 -4.49 7.18 2.65
N VAL A 153 -4.29 5.88 2.60
CA VAL A 153 -4.41 5.04 1.40
C VAL A 153 -5.83 4.50 1.35
N ALA A 154 -6.65 4.97 0.44
CA ALA A 154 -8.04 4.54 0.30
C ALA A 154 -8.23 3.71 -0.97
N GLY A 155 -8.70 2.47 -0.83
CA GLY A 155 -9.00 1.57 -1.94
C GLY A 155 -10.08 2.13 -2.86
N LYS A 156 -9.94 1.91 -4.17
CA LYS A 156 -10.82 2.34 -5.24
C LYS A 156 -10.98 1.22 -6.26
N GLY A 157 -11.99 1.29 -7.13
CA GLY A 157 -12.23 0.26 -8.15
C GLY A 157 -12.51 -1.11 -7.51
N ASN A 158 -11.62 -2.05 -7.69
CA ASN A 158 -11.70 -3.39 -7.14
C ASN A 158 -11.30 -3.47 -5.65
N TYR A 159 -10.83 -2.38 -5.06
CA TYR A 159 -10.37 -2.30 -3.68
C TYR A 159 -11.27 -1.42 -2.82
N THR A 160 -11.23 -1.62 -1.51
CA THR A 160 -12.03 -0.91 -0.51
C THR A 160 -11.25 -0.69 0.77
N ALA A 161 -11.87 -0.01 1.73
CA ALA A 161 -11.30 0.41 3.01
C ALA A 161 -10.20 1.47 2.88
N THR A 162 -9.72 1.96 4.04
CA THR A 162 -8.65 2.97 4.12
C THR A 162 -7.65 2.57 5.19
N LYS A 163 -6.37 2.62 4.84
CA LYS A 163 -5.25 2.40 5.76
C LYS A 163 -4.47 3.70 5.92
N ASN A 164 -4.31 4.15 7.16
CA ASN A 164 -3.48 5.31 7.48
C ASN A 164 -2.06 4.87 7.76
N LEU A 165 -1.11 5.56 7.12
CA LEU A 165 0.32 5.47 7.39
C LEU A 165 0.76 6.77 8.05
N THR A 166 1.63 6.67 9.05
CA THR A 166 2.26 7.83 9.66
C THR A 166 3.69 7.97 9.17
N PHE A 167 4.18 9.20 9.13
CA PHE A 167 5.57 9.51 8.82
C PHE A 167 6.02 10.73 9.63
N ASP A 168 7.30 10.75 10.02
CA ASP A 168 7.86 11.86 10.76
C ASP A 168 8.33 12.96 9.80
N ILE A 169 8.09 14.21 10.21
CA ILE A 169 8.58 15.42 9.54
C ILE A 169 9.50 16.11 10.53
N ARG A 170 10.79 16.14 10.24
CA ARG A 170 11.81 16.77 11.07
C ARG A 170 12.43 17.99 10.42
N PRO A 171 13.04 18.91 11.16
CA PRO A 171 13.82 20.01 10.58
C PRO A 171 14.92 19.47 9.67
N CYS A 172 15.36 20.27 8.70
CA CYS A 172 16.58 19.99 7.94
C CYS A 172 17.78 19.90 8.87
N ASP A 173 18.76 19.09 8.51
CA ASP A 173 20.00 18.96 9.29
C ASP A 173 20.87 20.22 9.15
N ALA A 174 21.66 20.51 10.17
CA ALA A 174 22.77 21.42 10.02
C ALA A 174 23.76 20.82 9.00
N GLY A 175 24.28 21.63 8.08
CA GLY A 175 25.34 21.20 7.18
C GLY A 175 26.63 20.86 7.94
N ALA A 176 27.60 20.28 7.26
CA ALA A 176 28.85 19.86 7.88
C ALA A 176 29.50 20.98 8.71
N ALA A 177 29.81 20.69 9.96
CA ALA A 177 30.51 21.60 10.82
C ALA A 177 32.00 21.59 10.51
N VAL A 178 32.64 22.77 10.55
CA VAL A 178 34.09 22.95 10.33
C VAL A 178 34.67 23.91 11.37
N VAL A 179 35.92 23.70 11.75
CA VAL A 179 36.67 24.66 12.57
C VAL A 179 37.18 25.78 11.66
N THR A 180 36.83 27.03 12.00
CA THR A 180 37.17 28.21 11.20
C THR A 180 38.16 29.16 11.88
N GLY A 181 38.42 28.98 13.17
CA GLY A 181 39.40 29.78 13.90
C GLY A 181 39.86 29.11 15.17
N THR A 182 41.12 29.29 15.52
CA THR A 182 41.73 28.78 16.75
C THR A 182 42.54 29.90 17.43
N SER A 183 42.53 29.94 18.76
CA SER A 183 43.40 30.74 19.60
C SER A 183 43.87 29.92 20.80
N ALA A 184 44.63 30.54 21.74
CA ALA A 184 45.06 29.88 22.96
C ALA A 184 43.89 29.50 23.90
N ASP A 185 42.77 30.21 23.82
CA ASP A 185 41.63 30.04 24.73
C ASP A 185 40.29 29.89 24.02
N SER A 186 40.26 29.80 22.67
CA SER A 186 39.00 29.69 21.92
C SER A 186 39.10 28.89 20.66
N LEU A 187 37.95 28.32 20.24
CA LEU A 187 37.74 27.66 18.97
C LEU A 187 36.46 28.17 18.32
N SER A 188 36.54 28.57 17.06
CA SER A 188 35.39 28.94 16.25
C SER A 188 34.98 27.81 15.32
N ILE A 189 33.71 27.50 15.29
CA ILE A 189 33.13 26.50 14.40
C ILE A 189 32.00 27.14 13.59
N SER A 190 31.84 26.74 12.35
CA SER A 190 30.73 27.14 11.48
C SER A 190 30.15 25.93 10.76
N TRP A 191 28.93 26.08 10.29
CA TRP A 191 28.19 25.08 9.52
C TRP A 191 27.29 25.74 8.49
N THR A 192 26.78 24.99 7.55
CA THR A 192 25.76 25.51 6.65
C THR A 192 24.42 25.53 7.37
N GLY A 193 23.79 26.70 7.43
CA GLY A 193 22.49 26.90 8.05
C GLY A 193 21.34 26.86 7.03
N ASP A 194 20.13 26.60 7.51
CA ASP A 194 18.89 26.73 6.75
C ASP A 194 17.95 27.70 7.48
N GLY A 195 17.31 28.61 6.74
CA GLY A 195 16.38 29.60 7.29
C GLY A 195 15.04 29.03 7.77
N ALA A 196 14.75 27.77 7.51
CA ALA A 196 13.51 27.11 7.92
C ALA A 196 13.57 26.53 9.35
N VAL A 197 14.63 26.76 10.12
CA VAL A 197 14.81 26.31 11.51
C VAL A 197 14.72 27.45 12.51
N THR A 198 14.44 27.14 13.78
CA THR A 198 14.48 28.14 14.85
C THR A 198 15.91 28.49 15.25
N GLY A 199 16.83 27.53 15.13
CA GLY A 199 18.25 27.68 15.44
C GLY A 199 18.98 26.35 15.51
N TYR A 200 20.13 26.38 16.18
CA TYR A 200 21.06 25.28 16.29
C TYR A 200 21.47 25.05 17.75
N GLU A 201 21.67 23.78 18.09
CA GLU A 201 22.31 23.37 19.34
C GLU A 201 23.72 22.90 19.05
N VAL A 202 24.67 23.46 19.78
CA VAL A 202 26.08 23.05 19.70
C VAL A 202 26.43 22.23 20.93
N TYR A 203 27.04 21.09 20.70
CA TYR A 203 27.53 20.19 21.74
C TYR A 203 29.04 20.06 21.66
N ARG A 204 29.68 20.01 22.84
CA ARG A 204 31.11 19.73 23.01
C ARG A 204 31.30 18.45 23.79
N ALA A 205 32.23 17.60 23.37
CA ALA A 205 32.62 16.43 24.15
C ALA A 205 33.45 16.87 25.36
N GLY A 206 33.10 16.39 26.56
CA GLY A 206 33.92 16.51 27.75
C GLY A 206 35.10 15.53 27.77
N ALA A 207 36.00 15.65 28.77
CA ALA A 207 37.10 14.74 28.94
C ALA A 207 36.68 13.28 29.21
N ASP A 208 35.45 13.06 29.66
CA ASP A 208 34.82 11.75 29.87
C ASP A 208 34.16 11.18 28.58
N GLY A 209 34.31 11.88 27.46
CA GLY A 209 33.71 11.52 26.17
C GLY A 209 32.20 11.82 26.07
N LYS A 210 31.57 12.37 27.12
CA LYS A 210 30.16 12.69 27.09
C LYS A 210 29.92 14.04 26.40
N TRP A 211 28.85 14.08 25.59
CA TRP A 211 28.44 15.28 24.89
C TRP A 211 27.57 16.17 25.79
N GLN A 212 27.95 17.43 25.91
CA GLN A 212 27.22 18.45 26.65
C GLN A 212 26.83 19.60 25.72
N GLN A 213 25.62 20.07 25.80
CA GLN A 213 25.18 21.26 25.09
C GLN A 213 25.88 22.48 25.66
N VAL A 214 26.62 23.20 24.81
CA VAL A 214 27.34 24.42 25.19
C VAL A 214 26.57 25.68 24.82
N THR A 215 25.73 25.64 23.79
CA THR A 215 24.89 26.78 23.41
C THR A 215 23.70 26.39 22.56
N ARG A 216 22.71 27.30 22.50
CA ARG A 216 21.74 27.48 21.42
C ARG A 216 21.99 28.79 20.71
N THR A 217 22.01 28.78 19.39
CA THR A 217 22.24 29.97 18.56
C THR A 217 21.31 29.95 17.34
N ARG A 218 21.00 31.16 16.79
CA ARG A 218 20.35 31.30 15.49
C ARG A 218 21.36 31.42 14.35
N ASP A 219 22.59 31.81 14.70
CA ASP A 219 23.67 31.95 13.74
C ASP A 219 24.24 30.59 13.35
N ALA A 220 24.72 30.48 12.14
CA ALA A 220 25.37 29.27 11.64
C ALA A 220 26.86 29.19 12.01
N PHE A 221 27.22 29.80 13.13
CA PHE A 221 28.56 29.72 13.72
C PHE A 221 28.50 29.90 15.24
N TYR A 222 29.57 29.45 15.89
CA TYR A 222 29.76 29.61 17.34
C TYR A 222 31.24 29.70 17.67
N THR A 223 31.61 30.58 18.62
CA THR A 223 32.95 30.65 19.18
C THR A 223 32.90 30.22 20.65
N ASP A 224 33.51 29.05 20.92
CA ASP A 224 33.70 28.55 22.28
C ASP A 224 34.92 29.22 22.88
N LYS A 225 34.78 29.79 24.09
CA LYS A 225 35.80 30.57 24.79
C LYS A 225 36.14 30.00 26.15
N LYS A 226 37.24 30.44 26.73
CA LYS A 226 37.76 29.99 28.02
C LYS A 226 38.16 28.53 28.00
N LEU A 227 38.71 28.12 26.90
CA LEU A 227 39.26 26.79 26.72
C LEU A 227 40.70 26.72 27.26
N ALA A 228 41.16 25.56 27.61
CA ALA A 228 42.58 25.33 27.96
C ALA A 228 43.43 25.42 26.68
N ALA A 229 44.62 25.98 26.77
CA ALA A 229 45.56 26.04 25.68
C ALA A 229 46.09 24.63 25.34
N GLU A 230 46.54 24.45 24.11
CA GLU A 230 47.14 23.18 23.57
C GLU A 230 46.21 21.95 23.79
N THR A 231 44.90 22.18 23.80
CA THR A 231 43.90 21.13 24.13
C THR A 231 42.97 20.91 22.96
N THR A 232 42.71 19.63 22.64
CA THR A 232 41.80 19.24 21.57
C THR A 232 40.38 19.10 22.09
N TYR A 233 39.44 19.73 21.38
CA TYR A 233 38.01 19.66 21.66
C TYR A 233 37.24 19.14 20.45
N SER A 234 36.18 18.39 20.70
CA SER A 234 35.30 17.88 19.66
C SER A 234 33.91 18.52 19.77
N TYR A 235 33.31 18.86 18.63
CA TYR A 235 31.99 19.49 18.55
C TYR A 235 31.09 18.74 17.58
N LYS A 236 29.80 18.78 17.84
CA LYS A 236 28.74 18.42 16.90
C LYS A 236 27.59 19.39 17.01
N VAL A 237 26.86 19.57 15.94
CA VAL A 237 25.76 20.53 15.83
C VAL A 237 24.52 19.82 15.34
N ARG A 238 23.35 20.26 15.81
CA ARG A 238 22.07 19.90 15.20
C ARG A 238 21.17 21.12 15.10
N SER A 239 20.28 21.13 14.11
CA SER A 239 19.21 22.09 14.00
C SER A 239 18.09 21.80 15.00
N TYR A 240 17.29 22.81 15.35
CA TYR A 240 16.01 22.62 16.02
C TYR A 240 14.95 23.57 15.46
N LEU A 241 13.69 23.10 15.49
CA LEU A 241 12.51 23.90 15.13
C LEU A 241 11.51 23.85 16.28
N VAL A 242 11.06 25.01 16.72
CA VAL A 242 9.95 25.12 17.68
C VAL A 242 8.67 25.39 16.91
N ALA A 243 7.71 24.49 17.02
CA ALA A 243 6.40 24.62 16.40
C ALA A 243 5.32 24.10 17.35
N ASP A 244 4.22 24.84 17.47
CA ASP A 244 3.05 24.49 18.30
C ASP A 244 3.40 24.16 19.78
N GLY A 245 4.47 24.75 20.32
CA GLY A 245 4.95 24.55 21.69
C GLY A 245 5.90 23.35 21.87
N GLU A 246 6.11 22.55 20.83
CA GLU A 246 7.03 21.42 20.82
C GLU A 246 8.34 21.76 20.12
N THR A 247 9.41 21.05 20.48
CA THR A 247 10.73 21.20 19.84
C THR A 247 11.08 19.92 19.06
N TYR A 248 11.31 20.11 17.77
CA TYR A 248 11.73 19.07 16.84
C TYR A 248 13.20 19.26 16.49
N TYR A 249 13.93 18.17 16.27
CA TYR A 249 15.36 18.20 16.04
C TYR A 249 15.75 17.55 14.71
N GLY A 250 16.74 18.15 14.04
CA GLY A 250 17.50 17.51 12.98
C GLY A 250 18.52 16.52 13.53
N GLU A 251 19.16 15.77 12.65
CA GLU A 251 20.26 14.89 13.05
C GLU A 251 21.50 15.71 13.44
N PHE A 252 22.35 15.10 14.26
CA PHE A 252 23.66 15.70 14.54
C PHE A 252 24.60 15.60 13.33
N THR A 253 25.38 16.66 13.12
CA THR A 253 26.53 16.59 12.19
C THR A 253 27.52 15.50 12.64
N ALA A 254 28.36 15.07 11.73
CA ALA A 254 29.61 14.40 12.13
C ALA A 254 30.38 15.29 13.12
N ALA A 255 31.08 14.69 14.06
CA ALA A 255 31.92 15.44 14.99
C ALA A 255 33.10 16.11 14.24
N VAL A 256 33.36 17.36 14.59
CA VAL A 256 34.54 18.11 14.14
C VAL A 256 35.46 18.35 15.33
N THR A 257 36.74 18.29 15.12
CA THR A 257 37.77 18.51 16.16
C THR A 257 38.62 19.71 15.85
N GLY A 258 38.98 20.45 16.88
CA GLY A 258 39.96 21.55 16.81
C GLY A 258 40.86 21.54 18.04
N THR A 259 42.09 22.03 17.89
CA THR A 259 43.05 22.16 18.98
C THR A 259 43.36 23.64 19.17
N THR A 260 43.27 24.13 20.43
CA THR A 260 43.70 25.48 20.82
C THR A 260 45.18 25.64 20.64
N THR A 261 45.61 26.86 20.31
CA THR A 261 47.03 27.17 20.14
C THR A 261 47.74 27.34 21.50
N LYS A 262 49.04 27.56 21.42
CA LYS A 262 49.83 27.85 22.58
C LYS A 262 49.56 29.26 23.14
#